data_fce2b603078e3b05277838f619c6b618
#
_entry.id   fce2b603078e3b05277838f619c6b618
#
_cell.length_a   1.000
_cell.length_b   1.000
_cell.length_c   1.000
_cell.angle_alpha   90.00
_cell.angle_beta   90.00
_cell.angle_gamma   90.00
#
_symmetry.space_group_name_H-M   'P 1'
#
loop_
_entity.id
_entity.type
_entity.pdbx_description
1 polymer ?
#
loop_
_entity_poly.entity_id
_entity_poly.type
_entity_poly.pdbx_seq_one_letter_code
_entity_poly.pdbx_strand_id
1 'polypeptide(L)'
;MGNEAMGRIGEKRVIIFGVGGVGSWCAESLVRSGIRKLTIVDSDRICITNINRQLMATTKTVGQVKVDALKERLLSINPSAEITALQQIFTAETAESFELGTYDYIIDAIDSLKDKALLILMACQTKAKFFSSMGAALKLDLTKIQVAEFWKVKGDPLARALRNRFKRDGQFPKRKFQCVFSDELLKNKGHNATCGTEQCMCPKAKNGPGDPSLLNHEWCSSKAQINGTLAHITAIFGFMLAGLVVQDAVKGIN
;
A
#
# COMPACT_ATOMS: atom_id res chain seq x y z
N MET A 1 19.80 -1.03 -18.47
CA MET A 1 19.13 -2.35 -18.52
C MET A 1 18.91 -2.86 -19.96
N GLY A 2 18.97 -2.04 -20.98
CA GLY A 2 18.72 -2.43 -22.38
C GLY A 2 17.25 -2.59 -22.76
N ASN A 3 17.00 -2.67 -24.08
CA ASN A 3 15.62 -2.67 -24.62
C ASN A 3 14.82 -3.93 -24.25
N GLU A 4 15.47 -5.07 -24.16
CA GLU A 4 14.80 -6.34 -23.79
C GLU A 4 14.25 -6.28 -22.37
N ALA A 5 15.07 -5.84 -21.40
CA ALA A 5 14.65 -5.68 -20.01
C ALA A 5 13.51 -4.66 -19.88
N MET A 6 13.61 -3.53 -20.57
CA MET A 6 12.56 -2.50 -20.56
C MET A 6 11.27 -2.99 -21.22
N GLY A 7 11.35 -3.76 -22.31
CA GLY A 7 10.20 -4.41 -22.91
C GLY A 7 9.50 -5.36 -21.95
N ARG A 8 10.27 -6.24 -21.29
CA ARG A 8 9.75 -7.20 -20.32
C ARG A 8 9.08 -6.53 -19.12
N ILE A 9 9.68 -5.44 -18.59
CA ILE A 9 9.08 -4.65 -17.50
C ILE A 9 7.75 -4.05 -17.95
N GLY A 10 7.69 -3.47 -19.15
CA GLY A 10 6.52 -2.79 -19.69
C GLY A 10 5.31 -3.70 -19.92
N GLU A 11 5.51 -4.99 -20.11
CA GLU A 11 4.44 -5.97 -20.31
C GLU A 11 3.82 -6.48 -19.00
N LYS A 12 4.52 -6.28 -17.86
CA LYS A 12 4.06 -6.80 -16.57
C LYS A 12 2.79 -6.11 -16.08
N ARG A 13 1.86 -6.93 -15.61
CA ARG A 13 0.61 -6.49 -14.96
C ARG A 13 0.81 -6.48 -13.45
N VAL A 14 0.68 -5.31 -12.84
CA VAL A 14 0.86 -5.13 -11.40
C VAL A 14 -0.43 -4.63 -10.77
N ILE A 15 -0.79 -5.15 -9.60
CA ILE A 15 -1.84 -4.59 -8.76
C ILE A 15 -1.27 -4.20 -7.40
N ILE A 16 -1.65 -3.02 -6.90
CA ILE A 16 -1.26 -2.50 -5.59
C ILE A 16 -2.51 -2.28 -4.75
N PHE A 17 -2.58 -2.93 -3.60
CA PHE A 17 -3.62 -2.72 -2.59
C PHE A 17 -3.12 -1.78 -1.49
N GLY A 18 -3.83 -0.66 -1.33
CA GLY A 18 -3.46 0.45 -0.45
C GLY A 18 -2.50 1.42 -1.13
N VAL A 19 -2.98 2.63 -1.45
CA VAL A 19 -2.15 3.71 -2.01
C VAL A 19 -1.90 4.83 -1.02
N GLY A 20 -1.71 4.46 0.25
CA GLY A 20 -1.27 5.36 1.30
C GLY A 20 0.20 5.79 1.17
N GLY A 21 0.87 5.95 2.32
CA GLY A 21 2.27 6.40 2.36
C GLY A 21 3.26 5.46 1.66
N VAL A 22 3.03 4.15 1.67
CA VAL A 22 3.91 3.17 1.03
C VAL A 22 3.50 2.93 -0.42
N GLY A 23 2.23 2.58 -0.65
CA GLY A 23 1.77 2.17 -1.97
C GLY A 23 1.82 3.27 -3.02
N SER A 24 1.61 4.55 -2.65
CA SER A 24 1.70 5.65 -3.60
C SER A 24 3.12 5.86 -4.15
N TRP A 25 4.15 5.77 -3.30
CA TRP A 25 5.54 5.82 -3.73
C TRP A 25 5.96 4.58 -4.52
N CYS A 26 5.43 3.41 -4.15
CA CYS A 26 5.63 2.19 -4.93
C CYS A 26 5.07 2.35 -6.35
N ALA A 27 3.84 2.84 -6.49
CA ALA A 27 3.18 3.06 -7.77
C ALA A 27 3.97 4.02 -8.67
N GLU A 28 4.40 5.16 -8.14
CA GLU A 28 5.21 6.11 -8.91
C GLU A 28 6.56 5.51 -9.34
N SER A 29 7.24 4.80 -8.43
CA SER A 29 8.50 4.15 -8.74
C SER A 29 8.36 3.11 -9.86
N LEU A 30 7.29 2.32 -9.85
CA LEU A 30 7.00 1.33 -10.89
C LEU A 30 6.76 1.98 -12.25
N VAL A 31 5.93 3.02 -12.31
CA VAL A 31 5.65 3.74 -13.57
C VAL A 31 6.91 4.41 -14.12
N ARG A 32 7.73 5.05 -13.28
CA ARG A 32 9.03 5.62 -13.67
C ARG A 32 10.03 4.56 -14.12
N SER A 33 9.91 3.33 -13.62
CA SER A 33 10.75 2.20 -14.00
C SER A 33 10.27 1.46 -15.24
N GLY A 34 9.16 1.90 -15.87
CA GLY A 34 8.68 1.37 -17.14
C GLY A 34 7.48 0.43 -17.05
N ILE A 35 6.91 0.16 -15.87
CA ILE A 35 5.61 -0.56 -15.76
C ILE A 35 4.53 0.27 -16.44
N ARG A 36 3.80 -0.34 -17.38
CA ARG A 36 2.72 0.31 -18.12
C ARG A 36 1.33 -0.15 -17.68
N LYS A 37 1.19 -1.35 -17.16
CA LYS A 37 -0.10 -1.95 -16.78
C LYS A 37 -0.20 -2.04 -15.26
N LEU A 38 -0.84 -1.04 -14.65
CA LEU A 38 -0.92 -0.90 -13.19
C LEU A 38 -2.36 -0.71 -12.73
N THR A 39 -2.81 -1.57 -11.83
CA THR A 39 -4.05 -1.38 -11.07
C THR A 39 -3.72 -0.89 -9.67
N ILE A 40 -4.39 0.17 -9.23
CA ILE A 40 -4.27 0.75 -7.90
C ILE A 40 -5.60 0.70 -7.18
N VAL A 41 -5.59 0.21 -5.94
CA VAL A 41 -6.79 -0.06 -5.14
C VAL A 41 -6.69 0.65 -3.79
N ASP A 42 -7.62 1.52 -3.49
CA ASP A 42 -7.77 2.18 -2.18
C ASP A 42 -9.17 2.81 -2.11
N SER A 43 -9.85 2.69 -1.00
CA SER A 43 -11.21 3.21 -0.85
C SER A 43 -11.28 4.65 -0.36
N ASP A 44 -10.18 5.15 0.19
CA ASP A 44 -10.17 6.40 0.94
C ASP A 44 -10.14 7.64 0.06
N ARG A 45 -10.51 8.76 0.69
CA ARG A 45 -10.23 10.11 0.21
C ARG A 45 -8.99 10.68 0.91
N ILE A 46 -8.38 11.66 0.27
CA ILE A 46 -7.20 12.36 0.80
C ILE A 46 -7.62 13.22 2.00
N CYS A 47 -6.99 12.96 3.15
CA CYS A 47 -7.12 13.74 4.36
C CYS A 47 -5.93 14.71 4.52
N ILE A 48 -6.14 15.84 5.19
CA ILE A 48 -5.06 16.79 5.51
C ILE A 48 -3.88 16.14 6.21
N THR A 49 -4.13 15.13 7.07
CA THR A 49 -3.10 14.39 7.79
C THR A 49 -2.30 13.43 6.90
N ASN A 50 -2.65 13.29 5.62
CA ASN A 50 -1.92 12.47 4.68
C ASN A 50 -0.78 13.21 3.98
N ILE A 51 -0.81 14.55 3.99
CA ILE A 51 0.14 15.41 3.27
C ILE A 51 1.59 15.13 3.67
N ASN A 52 1.81 14.77 4.93
CA ASN A 52 3.15 14.51 5.45
C ASN A 52 3.85 13.28 4.85
N ARG A 53 3.12 12.38 4.13
CA ARG A 53 3.71 11.12 3.67
C ARG A 53 3.13 10.50 2.40
N GLN A 54 1.90 10.85 2.00
CA GLN A 54 1.27 10.29 0.80
C GLN A 54 1.55 11.16 -0.41
N LEU A 55 2.06 10.56 -1.47
CA LEU A 55 2.60 11.23 -2.64
C LEU A 55 1.61 12.18 -3.32
N MET A 56 0.35 11.75 -3.48
CA MET A 56 -0.71 12.53 -4.12
C MET A 56 -1.36 13.55 -3.18
N ALA A 57 -1.07 13.48 -1.87
CA ALA A 57 -1.71 14.35 -0.89
C ALA A 57 -1.02 15.71 -0.83
N THR A 58 -1.73 16.73 -1.23
CA THR A 58 -1.33 18.14 -1.18
C THR A 58 -2.51 18.99 -0.67
N THR A 59 -2.28 20.25 -0.35
CA THR A 59 -3.37 21.17 0.03
C THR A 59 -4.44 21.33 -1.07
N LYS A 60 -4.08 21.06 -2.34
CA LYS A 60 -4.99 21.16 -3.49
C LYS A 60 -5.81 19.89 -3.72
N THR A 61 -5.36 18.74 -3.18
CA THR A 61 -5.98 17.44 -3.44
C THR A 61 -6.76 16.90 -2.23
N VAL A 62 -6.75 17.58 -1.07
CA VAL A 62 -7.56 17.19 0.10
C VAL A 62 -9.03 17.05 -0.30
N GLY A 63 -9.67 15.93 0.07
CA GLY A 63 -11.05 15.58 -0.27
C GLY A 63 -11.21 14.78 -1.57
N GLN A 64 -10.23 14.77 -2.46
CA GLN A 64 -10.27 13.94 -3.67
C GLN A 64 -10.11 12.45 -3.31
N VAL A 65 -10.60 11.58 -4.20
CA VAL A 65 -10.39 10.13 -4.10
C VAL A 65 -8.91 9.82 -4.30
N LYS A 66 -8.31 9.03 -3.42
CA LYS A 66 -6.86 8.77 -3.45
C LYS A 66 -6.39 8.15 -4.76
N VAL A 67 -7.11 7.15 -5.24
CA VAL A 67 -6.72 6.43 -6.48
C VAL A 67 -6.86 7.32 -7.71
N ASP A 68 -7.83 8.24 -7.75
CA ASP A 68 -8.01 9.14 -8.89
C ASP A 68 -6.89 10.20 -8.93
N ALA A 69 -6.61 10.85 -7.81
CA ALA A 69 -5.52 11.82 -7.71
C ALA A 69 -4.14 11.19 -8.01
N LEU A 70 -3.93 9.93 -7.58
CA LEU A 70 -2.70 9.23 -7.90
C LEU A 70 -2.64 8.84 -9.38
N LYS A 71 -3.74 8.37 -9.98
CA LYS A 71 -3.81 8.06 -11.41
C LYS A 71 -3.47 9.27 -12.26
N GLU A 72 -4.05 10.44 -11.98
CA GLU A 72 -3.74 11.68 -12.69
C GLU A 72 -2.24 11.98 -12.64
N ARG A 73 -1.64 11.88 -11.46
CA ARG A 73 -0.20 12.07 -11.29
C ARG A 73 0.63 11.05 -12.07
N LEU A 74 0.27 9.77 -12.04
CA LEU A 74 0.99 8.72 -12.77
C LEU A 74 0.92 8.91 -14.27
N LEU A 75 -0.24 9.31 -14.80
CA LEU A 75 -0.41 9.63 -16.23
C LEU A 75 0.35 10.89 -16.65
N SER A 76 0.58 11.85 -15.75
CA SER A 76 1.46 12.99 -16.03
C SER A 76 2.95 12.59 -16.17
N ILE A 77 3.34 11.43 -15.63
CA ILE A 77 4.69 10.86 -15.76
C ILE A 77 4.80 10.00 -17.01
N ASN A 78 3.83 9.13 -17.23
CA ASN A 78 3.76 8.27 -18.43
C ASN A 78 2.35 8.29 -19.00
N PRO A 79 2.06 9.15 -19.98
CA PRO A 79 0.73 9.27 -20.57
C PRO A 79 0.26 8.01 -21.32
N SER A 80 1.18 7.12 -21.70
CA SER A 80 0.87 5.87 -22.39
C SER A 80 0.63 4.68 -21.44
N ALA A 81 0.71 4.89 -20.13
CA ALA A 81 0.46 3.83 -19.16
C ALA A 81 -1.04 3.53 -19.02
N GLU A 82 -1.37 2.26 -18.90
CA GLU A 82 -2.71 1.76 -18.62
C GLU A 82 -2.92 1.71 -17.10
N ILE A 83 -3.42 2.81 -16.52
CA ILE A 83 -3.65 2.91 -15.07
C ILE A 83 -5.13 2.68 -14.77
N THR A 84 -5.44 1.57 -14.10
CA THR A 84 -6.79 1.29 -13.57
C THR A 84 -6.85 1.73 -12.12
N ALA A 85 -7.75 2.67 -11.80
CA ALA A 85 -7.99 3.17 -10.45
C ALA A 85 -9.29 2.56 -9.91
N LEU A 86 -9.23 1.86 -8.78
CA LEU A 86 -10.38 1.20 -8.16
C LEU A 86 -10.58 1.77 -6.75
N GLN A 87 -11.64 2.56 -6.57
CA GLN A 87 -12.05 3.04 -5.25
C GLN A 87 -12.81 1.92 -4.52
N GLN A 88 -12.09 0.94 -4.04
CA GLN A 88 -12.67 -0.25 -3.41
C GLN A 88 -11.83 -0.71 -2.20
N ILE A 89 -12.47 -1.47 -1.31
CA ILE A 89 -11.78 -2.21 -0.24
C ILE A 89 -11.63 -3.67 -0.67
N PHE A 90 -10.50 -4.28 -0.28
CA PHE A 90 -10.31 -5.71 -0.40
C PHE A 90 -10.94 -6.41 0.82
N THR A 91 -12.10 -7.02 0.63
CA THR A 91 -12.84 -7.81 1.64
C THR A 91 -13.16 -9.19 1.09
N ALA A 92 -13.76 -10.06 1.90
CA ALA A 92 -14.18 -11.38 1.44
C ALA A 92 -15.21 -11.29 0.31
N GLU A 93 -16.08 -10.28 0.37
CA GLU A 93 -17.15 -10.05 -0.61
C GLU A 93 -16.63 -9.49 -1.94
N THR A 94 -15.55 -8.71 -1.91
CA THR A 94 -14.99 -8.06 -3.11
C THR A 94 -13.79 -8.79 -3.71
N ALA A 95 -13.21 -9.73 -2.97
CA ALA A 95 -11.92 -10.33 -3.32
C ALA A 95 -11.89 -11.00 -4.71
N GLU A 96 -12.98 -11.66 -5.11
CA GLU A 96 -13.07 -12.35 -6.41
C GLU A 96 -13.07 -11.37 -7.59
N SER A 97 -13.66 -10.17 -7.41
CA SER A 97 -13.74 -9.15 -8.47
C SER A 97 -12.37 -8.59 -8.89
N PHE A 98 -11.35 -8.77 -8.08
CA PHE A 98 -10.00 -8.31 -8.42
C PHE A 98 -9.23 -9.28 -9.33
N GLU A 99 -9.73 -10.49 -9.57
CA GLU A 99 -9.13 -11.47 -10.47
C GLU A 99 -7.61 -11.62 -10.26
N LEU A 100 -7.19 -11.82 -9.00
CA LEU A 100 -5.77 -11.81 -8.58
C LEU A 100 -4.86 -12.71 -9.44
N GLY A 101 -5.40 -13.77 -10.02
CA GLY A 101 -4.67 -14.70 -10.88
C GLY A 101 -4.26 -14.14 -12.25
N THR A 102 -4.79 -12.98 -12.65
CA THR A 102 -4.47 -12.34 -13.93
C THR A 102 -3.26 -11.41 -13.89
N TYR A 103 -2.72 -11.14 -12.70
CA TYR A 103 -1.56 -10.27 -12.50
C TYR A 103 -0.27 -11.08 -12.43
N ASP A 104 0.83 -10.45 -12.86
CA ASP A 104 2.19 -10.96 -12.63
C ASP A 104 2.66 -10.69 -11.20
N TYR A 105 2.29 -9.50 -10.68
CA TYR A 105 2.70 -9.04 -9.36
C TYR A 105 1.52 -8.49 -8.57
N ILE A 106 1.46 -8.87 -7.29
CA ILE A 106 0.52 -8.33 -6.31
C ILE A 106 1.33 -7.69 -5.20
N ILE A 107 1.06 -6.41 -4.93
CA ILE A 107 1.70 -5.62 -3.88
C ILE A 107 0.67 -5.32 -2.79
N ASP A 108 1.01 -5.65 -1.57
CA ASP A 108 0.21 -5.36 -0.38
C ASP A 108 0.84 -4.22 0.42
N ALA A 109 0.18 -3.09 0.46
CA ALA A 109 0.48 -1.93 1.28
C ALA A 109 -0.69 -1.51 2.19
N ILE A 110 -1.60 -2.46 2.48
CA ILE A 110 -2.75 -2.28 3.38
C ILE A 110 -2.26 -2.19 4.83
N ASP A 111 -2.88 -1.33 5.64
CA ASP A 111 -2.61 -1.19 7.09
C ASP A 111 -3.63 -1.94 7.97
N SER A 112 -4.82 -2.26 7.46
CA SER A 112 -5.82 -3.08 8.15
C SER A 112 -5.34 -4.51 8.34
N LEU A 113 -5.24 -4.97 9.59
CA LEU A 113 -4.80 -6.33 9.92
C LEU A 113 -5.74 -7.40 9.33
N LYS A 114 -7.05 -7.12 9.30
CA LYS A 114 -8.08 -8.04 8.80
C LYS A 114 -7.92 -8.26 7.30
N ASP A 115 -7.93 -7.19 6.55
CA ASP A 115 -7.95 -7.22 5.09
C ASP A 115 -6.58 -7.64 4.52
N LYS A 116 -5.49 -7.19 5.17
CA LYS A 116 -4.13 -7.65 4.86
C LYS A 116 -3.98 -9.17 5.05
N ALA A 117 -4.49 -9.72 6.14
CA ALA A 117 -4.43 -11.17 6.37
C ALA A 117 -5.17 -11.95 5.27
N LEU A 118 -6.35 -11.48 4.89
CA LEU A 118 -7.14 -12.07 3.80
C LEU A 118 -6.39 -11.98 2.46
N LEU A 119 -5.86 -10.80 2.11
CA LEU A 119 -5.12 -10.60 0.88
C LEU A 119 -3.89 -11.53 0.81
N ILE A 120 -3.13 -11.65 1.89
CA ILE A 120 -1.98 -12.56 1.97
C ILE A 120 -2.39 -14.01 1.66
N LEU A 121 -3.48 -14.48 2.30
CA LEU A 121 -3.96 -15.85 2.09
C LEU A 121 -4.37 -16.09 0.63
N MET A 122 -5.12 -15.16 0.03
CA MET A 122 -5.60 -15.29 -1.34
C MET A 122 -4.50 -15.09 -2.39
N ALA A 123 -3.67 -14.08 -2.25
CA ALA A 123 -2.55 -13.84 -3.16
C ALA A 123 -1.57 -15.02 -3.18
N CYS A 124 -1.31 -15.65 -2.04
CA CYS A 124 -0.47 -16.83 -1.95
C CYS A 124 -1.06 -18.09 -2.57
N GLN A 125 -2.32 -18.09 -3.01
CA GLN A 125 -2.94 -19.17 -3.78
C GLN A 125 -2.76 -19.00 -5.30
N THR A 126 -2.43 -17.80 -5.76
CA THR A 126 -2.24 -17.49 -7.19
C THR A 126 -0.80 -17.80 -7.64
N LYS A 127 -0.54 -17.72 -8.95
CA LYS A 127 0.82 -17.81 -9.51
C LYS A 127 1.56 -16.46 -9.47
N ALA A 128 0.85 -15.34 -9.27
CA ALA A 128 1.44 -14.00 -9.25
C ALA A 128 2.51 -13.88 -8.15
N LYS A 129 3.59 -13.18 -8.38
CA LYS A 129 4.56 -12.85 -7.32
C LYS A 129 3.92 -11.90 -6.33
N PHE A 130 4.10 -12.17 -5.04
CA PHE A 130 3.48 -11.41 -3.97
C PHE A 130 4.54 -10.79 -3.06
N PHE A 131 4.45 -9.47 -2.86
CA PHE A 131 5.29 -8.70 -1.95
C PHE A 131 4.41 -7.89 -0.99
N SER A 132 4.82 -7.77 0.27
CA SER A 132 4.03 -7.09 1.28
C SER A 132 4.87 -6.08 2.07
N SER A 133 4.30 -4.92 2.36
CA SER A 133 4.84 -3.98 3.34
C SER A 133 4.39 -4.39 4.73
N MET A 134 5.32 -4.45 5.68
CA MET A 134 4.96 -4.50 7.09
C MET A 134 4.76 -3.07 7.63
N GLY A 135 4.79 -2.88 8.94
CA GLY A 135 4.51 -1.58 9.56
C GLY A 135 5.57 -0.52 9.25
N ALA A 136 5.16 0.59 8.63
CA ALA A 136 6.04 1.73 8.33
C ALA A 136 5.91 2.89 9.33
N ALA A 137 5.04 2.78 10.33
CA ALA A 137 4.85 3.80 11.37
C ALA A 137 5.85 3.63 12.52
N LEU A 138 6.10 4.73 13.26
CA LEU A 138 6.99 4.77 14.42
C LEU A 138 8.42 4.34 14.08
N LYS A 139 8.94 4.84 12.97
CA LYS A 139 10.28 4.59 12.46
C LYS A 139 10.93 5.88 12.01
N LEU A 140 12.24 5.98 12.18
CA LEU A 140 13.06 7.15 11.84
C LEU A 140 14.32 6.74 11.05
N ASP A 141 14.92 5.62 11.41
CA ASP A 141 16.18 5.16 10.86
C ASP A 141 15.94 4.35 9.57
N LEU A 142 16.22 4.96 8.45
CA LEU A 142 16.07 4.34 7.13
C LEU A 142 17.04 3.15 6.92
N THR A 143 18.17 3.09 7.64
CA THR A 143 19.17 2.02 7.49
C THR A 143 18.69 0.70 8.08
N LYS A 144 17.63 0.72 8.89
CA LYS A 144 16.99 -0.47 9.46
C LYS A 144 15.89 -1.05 8.57
N ILE A 145 15.61 -0.42 7.42
CA ILE A 145 14.63 -0.95 6.47
C ILE A 145 15.29 -2.08 5.67
N GLN A 146 14.65 -3.23 5.65
CA GLN A 146 15.20 -4.44 5.06
C GLN A 146 14.13 -5.32 4.43
N VAL A 147 14.56 -6.32 3.64
CA VAL A 147 13.70 -7.32 3.03
C VAL A 147 13.95 -8.68 3.67
N ALA A 148 12.89 -9.37 4.05
CA ALA A 148 12.97 -10.75 4.50
C ALA A 148 11.73 -11.56 4.10
N GLU A 149 11.87 -12.88 4.10
CA GLU A 149 10.73 -13.78 4.04
C GLU A 149 9.85 -13.60 5.29
N PHE A 150 8.53 -13.62 5.11
CA PHE A 150 7.53 -13.25 6.14
C PHE A 150 7.75 -13.92 7.51
N TRP A 151 8.05 -15.21 7.54
CA TRP A 151 8.26 -15.94 8.80
C TRP A 151 9.60 -15.60 9.48
N LYS A 152 10.53 -14.99 8.72
CA LYS A 152 11.82 -14.53 9.23
C LYS A 152 11.83 -13.08 9.70
N VAL A 153 10.75 -12.32 9.45
CA VAL A 153 10.61 -10.93 9.92
C VAL A 153 10.67 -10.88 11.44
N LYS A 154 11.59 -10.09 11.99
CA LYS A 154 11.76 -9.87 13.43
C LYS A 154 11.51 -8.41 13.78
N GLY A 155 11.09 -8.13 15.02
CA GLY A 155 10.94 -6.76 15.53
C GLY A 155 9.68 -6.00 15.06
N ASP A 156 9.01 -6.43 13.99
CA ASP A 156 7.83 -5.74 13.45
C ASP A 156 6.53 -6.19 14.14
N PRO A 157 5.76 -5.25 14.76
CA PRO A 157 4.51 -5.58 15.45
C PRO A 157 3.40 -6.09 14.52
N LEU A 158 3.29 -5.54 13.29
CA LEU A 158 2.27 -5.95 12.33
C LEU A 158 2.52 -7.37 11.85
N ALA A 159 3.77 -7.70 11.52
CA ALA A 159 4.13 -9.07 11.15
C ALA A 159 3.86 -10.06 12.30
N ARG A 160 4.12 -9.66 13.56
CA ARG A 160 3.80 -10.46 14.73
C ARG A 160 2.29 -10.69 14.85
N ALA A 161 1.50 -9.65 14.70
CA ALA A 161 0.02 -9.72 14.77
C ALA A 161 -0.55 -10.63 13.69
N LEU A 162 -0.05 -10.52 12.45
CA LEU A 162 -0.43 -11.40 11.33
C LEU A 162 -0.10 -12.86 11.61
N ARG A 163 1.13 -13.17 12.08
CA ARG A 163 1.51 -14.54 12.43
C ARG A 163 0.65 -15.13 13.55
N ASN A 164 0.34 -14.33 14.57
CA ASN A 164 -0.54 -14.76 15.65
C ASN A 164 -1.96 -15.02 15.15
N ARG A 165 -2.46 -14.17 14.25
CA ARG A 165 -3.76 -14.35 13.60
C ARG A 165 -3.80 -15.66 12.80
N PHE A 166 -2.82 -15.90 11.92
CA PHE A 166 -2.75 -17.14 11.13
C PHE A 166 -2.69 -18.39 12.01
N LYS A 167 -1.94 -18.34 13.11
CA LYS A 167 -1.88 -19.46 14.08
C LYS A 167 -3.21 -19.70 14.78
N ARG A 168 -3.88 -18.64 15.24
CA ARG A 168 -5.17 -18.72 15.93
C ARG A 168 -6.26 -19.25 15.01
N ASP A 169 -6.29 -18.74 13.76
CA ASP A 169 -7.33 -19.05 12.78
C ASP A 169 -7.03 -20.38 12.04
N GLY A 170 -5.87 -21.02 12.29
CA GLY A 170 -5.46 -22.27 11.63
C GLY A 170 -5.24 -22.14 10.12
N GLN A 171 -5.13 -20.91 9.60
CA GLN A 171 -5.00 -20.62 8.18
C GLN A 171 -3.61 -20.02 7.89
N PHE A 172 -2.90 -20.60 6.93
CA PHE A 172 -1.54 -20.19 6.60
C PHE A 172 -1.38 -19.88 5.12
N PRO A 173 -0.52 -18.89 4.76
CA PRO A 173 -0.17 -18.65 3.37
C PRO A 173 0.41 -19.93 2.72
N LYS A 174 -0.13 -20.33 1.55
CA LYS A 174 0.28 -21.56 0.86
C LYS A 174 1.71 -21.55 0.32
N ARG A 175 2.33 -20.37 0.26
CA ARG A 175 3.72 -20.20 -0.18
C ARG A 175 4.45 -19.12 0.60
N LYS A 176 5.77 -19.14 0.56
CA LYS A 176 6.63 -18.08 1.12
C LYS A 176 6.54 -16.83 0.26
N PHE A 177 6.64 -15.67 0.89
CA PHE A 177 6.69 -14.37 0.22
C PHE A 177 7.63 -13.42 0.95
N GLN A 178 8.08 -12.37 0.26
CA GLN A 178 8.98 -11.38 0.84
C GLN A 178 8.22 -10.16 1.34
N CYS A 179 8.74 -9.61 2.43
CA CYS A 179 8.23 -8.40 3.07
C CYS A 179 9.32 -7.34 3.14
N VAL A 180 8.91 -6.09 2.94
CA VAL A 180 9.69 -4.91 3.36
C VAL A 180 9.27 -4.58 4.79
N PHE A 181 10.23 -4.46 5.70
CA PHE A 181 10.00 -4.18 7.10
C PHE A 181 11.17 -3.42 7.73
N SER A 182 10.99 -2.94 8.96
CA SER A 182 12.07 -2.46 9.81
C SER A 182 11.85 -2.98 11.22
N ASP A 183 12.91 -3.36 11.90
CA ASP A 183 12.90 -3.81 13.30
C ASP A 183 12.90 -2.65 14.30
N GLU A 184 13.02 -1.41 13.83
CA GLU A 184 12.91 -0.24 14.67
C GLU A 184 11.50 -0.09 15.22
N LEU A 185 11.38 0.21 16.51
CA LEU A 185 10.12 0.48 17.17
C LEU A 185 10.29 1.66 18.15
N LEU A 186 9.85 2.84 17.70
CA LEU A 186 9.85 4.04 18.53
C LEU A 186 8.57 4.10 19.38
N LYS A 187 8.68 4.74 20.55
CA LYS A 187 7.51 5.07 21.39
C LYS A 187 6.69 6.14 20.70
N ASN A 188 5.38 5.91 20.57
CA ASN A 188 4.48 6.94 20.08
C ASN A 188 4.37 8.07 21.10
N LYS A 189 4.83 9.26 20.72
CA LYS A 189 4.72 10.51 21.50
C LYS A 189 3.74 11.48 20.84
N GLY A 190 3.18 11.11 19.69
CA GLY A 190 2.27 11.97 18.93
C GLY A 190 0.90 12.04 19.60
N HIS A 191 0.36 13.25 19.66
CA HIS A 191 -1.01 13.52 20.03
C HIS A 191 -1.63 14.43 19.00
N ASN A 192 -2.76 14.03 18.42
CA ASN A 192 -3.50 14.88 17.49
C ASN A 192 -4.90 15.16 18.07
N ALA A 193 -5.02 16.28 18.76
CA ALA A 193 -6.24 16.68 19.47
C ALA A 193 -7.39 17.05 18.52
N THR A 194 -7.12 17.34 17.24
CA THR A 194 -8.12 17.89 16.31
C THR A 194 -8.63 16.89 15.27
N CYS A 195 -7.94 15.78 15.07
CA CYS A 195 -8.34 14.76 14.09
C CYS A 195 -9.57 13.99 14.59
N GLY A 196 -10.64 14.01 13.80
CA GLY A 196 -11.90 13.35 14.15
C GLY A 196 -12.85 14.19 15.04
N THR A 197 -12.50 15.42 15.38
CA THR A 197 -13.32 16.39 16.10
C THR A 197 -13.97 17.38 15.14
N GLU A 198 -14.86 18.25 15.64
CA GLU A 198 -15.46 19.37 14.87
C GLU A 198 -14.42 20.35 14.33
N GLN A 199 -13.23 20.40 14.92
CA GLN A 199 -12.10 21.21 14.47
C GLN A 199 -11.31 20.56 13.33
N CYS A 200 -11.70 19.37 12.89
CA CYS A 200 -11.05 18.68 11.78
C CYS A 200 -11.24 19.46 10.48
N MET A 201 -10.14 19.72 9.78
CA MET A 201 -10.14 20.44 8.49
C MET A 201 -10.58 19.58 7.31
N CYS A 202 -10.82 18.28 7.50
CA CYS A 202 -11.27 17.39 6.44
C CYS A 202 -12.71 17.74 6.00
N PRO A 203 -13.04 17.66 4.70
CA PRO A 203 -14.39 17.95 4.19
C PRO A 203 -15.51 17.19 4.91
N LYS A 204 -15.22 15.96 5.37
CA LYS A 204 -16.15 15.14 6.15
C LYS A 204 -16.67 15.84 7.43
N ALA A 205 -15.79 16.50 8.17
CA ALA A 205 -16.17 17.15 9.43
C ALA A 205 -17.11 18.34 9.22
N LYS A 206 -17.03 19.02 8.08
CA LYS A 206 -17.83 20.20 7.75
C LYS A 206 -19.20 19.88 7.17
N ASN A 207 -19.33 18.76 6.44
CA ASN A 207 -20.50 18.47 5.59
C ASN A 207 -21.25 17.19 6.00
N GLY A 208 -21.04 16.68 7.22
CA GLY A 208 -21.66 15.43 7.67
C GLY A 208 -20.85 14.19 7.32
N PRO A 209 -21.47 13.01 7.29
CA PRO A 209 -20.76 11.71 7.23
C PRO A 209 -20.01 11.43 5.92
N GLY A 210 -19.98 12.36 4.98
CA GLY A 210 -19.35 12.17 3.68
C GLY A 210 -20.21 11.36 2.70
N ASP A 211 -19.58 10.69 1.75
CA ASP A 211 -20.28 9.84 0.78
C ASP A 211 -20.97 8.67 1.50
N PRO A 212 -22.31 8.54 1.43
CA PRO A 212 -23.03 7.46 2.10
C PRO A 212 -22.60 6.06 1.64
N SER A 213 -22.11 5.91 0.41
CA SER A 213 -21.59 4.65 -0.10
C SER A 213 -20.31 4.18 0.60
N LEU A 214 -19.66 5.11 1.33
CA LEU A 214 -18.40 4.88 2.05
C LEU A 214 -18.57 4.82 3.57
N LEU A 215 -19.81 4.71 4.08
CA LEU A 215 -20.10 4.70 5.53
C LEU A 215 -19.43 3.55 6.28
N ASN A 216 -19.18 2.43 5.62
CA ASN A 216 -18.55 1.24 6.21
C ASN A 216 -17.01 1.30 6.21
N HIS A 217 -16.42 2.36 5.70
CA HIS A 217 -14.98 2.51 5.66
C HIS A 217 -14.45 3.12 6.96
N GLU A 218 -13.25 2.70 7.37
CA GLU A 218 -12.57 3.21 8.55
C GLU A 218 -12.18 4.69 8.38
N TRP A 219 -13.10 5.58 8.65
CA TRP A 219 -12.85 7.00 8.76
C TRP A 219 -12.05 7.33 10.03
N CYS A 220 -11.47 8.52 10.12
CA CYS A 220 -10.65 8.99 11.24
C CYS A 220 -11.25 8.72 12.64
N SER A 221 -12.58 8.66 12.76
CA SER A 221 -13.29 8.39 14.01
C SER A 221 -13.10 6.98 14.57
N SER A 222 -12.66 6.01 13.77
CA SER A 222 -12.50 4.62 14.19
C SER A 222 -11.07 4.27 14.61
N LYS A 223 -10.08 5.13 14.40
CA LYS A 223 -8.69 4.88 14.80
C LYS A 223 -8.47 5.26 16.26
N ALA A 224 -8.38 4.25 17.13
CA ALA A 224 -8.10 4.42 18.56
C ALA A 224 -6.74 5.09 18.84
N GLN A 225 -5.80 5.01 17.92
CA GLN A 225 -4.46 5.60 18.04
C GLN A 225 -3.89 6.00 16.68
N ILE A 226 -3.37 7.23 16.57
CA ILE A 226 -2.63 7.70 15.40
C ILE A 226 -1.15 7.44 15.63
N ASN A 227 -0.56 6.56 14.82
CA ASN A 227 0.87 6.32 14.81
C ASN A 227 1.57 7.28 13.84
N GLY A 228 2.53 8.06 14.35
CA GLY A 228 3.32 8.98 13.55
C GLY A 228 4.10 8.25 12.45
N THR A 229 4.16 8.86 11.27
CA THR A 229 4.91 8.37 10.11
C THR A 229 5.65 9.51 9.44
N LEU A 230 6.77 9.19 8.82
CA LEU A 230 7.62 10.14 8.10
C LEU A 230 7.70 9.77 6.61
N ALA A 231 7.73 10.79 5.75
CA ALA A 231 7.70 10.62 4.30
C ALA A 231 8.86 9.75 3.78
N HIS A 232 10.09 10.00 4.25
CA HIS A 232 11.26 9.24 3.80
C HIS A 232 11.16 7.75 4.15
N ILE A 233 10.61 7.39 5.31
CA ILE A 233 10.44 5.98 5.69
C ILE A 233 9.42 5.31 4.76
N THR A 234 8.24 5.91 4.62
CA THR A 234 7.19 5.32 3.77
C THR A 234 7.59 5.28 2.30
N ALA A 235 8.34 6.28 1.82
CA ALA A 235 8.86 6.31 0.46
C ALA A 235 9.87 5.17 0.21
N ILE A 236 10.82 4.96 1.12
CA ILE A 236 11.81 3.88 0.98
C ILE A 236 11.13 2.51 1.00
N PHE A 237 10.14 2.29 1.88
CA PHE A 237 9.34 1.06 1.83
C PHE A 237 8.72 0.87 0.45
N GLY A 238 8.12 1.92 -0.14
CA GLY A 238 7.53 1.89 -1.47
C GLY A 238 8.56 1.62 -2.57
N PHE A 239 9.71 2.28 -2.53
CA PHE A 239 10.80 2.08 -3.49
C PHE A 239 11.38 0.66 -3.41
N MET A 240 11.52 0.10 -2.20
CA MET A 240 11.99 -1.27 -2.04
C MET A 240 11.01 -2.29 -2.62
N LEU A 241 9.69 -2.10 -2.41
CA LEU A 241 8.67 -2.95 -3.05
C LEU A 241 8.75 -2.88 -4.57
N ALA A 242 8.84 -1.68 -5.13
CA ALA A 242 9.01 -1.47 -6.56
C ALA A 242 10.31 -2.11 -7.07
N GLY A 243 11.40 -1.97 -6.32
CA GLY A 243 12.69 -2.59 -6.63
C GLY A 243 12.60 -4.11 -6.70
N LEU A 244 11.86 -4.76 -5.80
CA LEU A 244 11.64 -6.21 -5.82
C LEU A 244 10.91 -6.66 -7.09
N VAL A 245 9.90 -5.89 -7.54
CA VAL A 245 9.18 -6.15 -8.79
C VAL A 245 10.13 -6.05 -9.98
N VAL A 246 10.87 -4.94 -10.09
CA VAL A 246 11.78 -4.68 -11.22
C VAL A 246 12.89 -5.73 -11.27
N GLN A 247 13.51 -6.05 -10.13
CA GLN A 247 14.56 -7.07 -10.05
C GLN A 247 14.05 -8.46 -10.47
N ASP A 248 12.84 -8.84 -10.04
CA ASP A 248 12.27 -10.14 -10.44
C ASP A 248 11.87 -10.14 -11.92
N ALA A 249 11.34 -9.03 -12.45
CA ALA A 249 10.91 -8.91 -13.84
C ALA A 249 12.08 -9.06 -14.84
N VAL A 250 13.28 -8.61 -14.47
CA VAL A 250 14.48 -8.68 -15.33
C VAL A 250 15.35 -9.92 -15.07
N LYS A 251 14.92 -10.81 -14.18
CA LYS A 251 15.68 -11.99 -13.83
C LYS A 251 15.94 -12.89 -15.06
N GLY A 252 17.20 -13.28 -15.27
CA GLY A 252 17.60 -14.13 -16.39
C GLY A 252 17.78 -13.40 -17.72
N ILE A 253 17.77 -12.06 -17.73
CA ILE A 253 18.28 -11.25 -18.84
C ILE A 253 19.76 -10.97 -18.53
N ASN A 254 20.65 -11.38 -19.41
CA ASN A 254 22.10 -11.14 -19.32
C ASN A 254 22.46 -9.77 -19.89
#